data_223cca703e9f39a50c60da8bcf2311df
#
_entry.id   223cca703e9f39a50c60da8bcf2311df
#
_cell.length_a   1.000
_cell.length_b   1.000
_cell.length_c   1.000
_cell.angle_alpha   90.00
_cell.angle_beta   90.00
_cell.angle_gamma   90.00
#
_symmetry.space_group_name_H-M   'P 1'
#
loop_
_entity.id
_entity.type
_entity.pdbx_description
1 polymer ?
#
loop_
_entity_poly.entity_id
_entity_poly.type
_entity_poly.pdbx_seq_one_letter_code
_entity_poly.pdbx_strand_id
1 'polypeptide(L)'
;MEPLVCHTGLVVPIDRDNVDTDAIMPKQFMKSIARTGFGPYLFDEWRYRDPGYYGKPAEERMPHEGFVLNMPRYAGASVLLTRRNFGCGSSREHAPWALHQYGFRVLVAESFADIFFNNCCKNGILPVRLEAALITRLMNVVEATPGYRLRIDLSAQTVIAPDGEHWTFEIAAALKTLLLEGLDETGATLEFADAIRAFEAQHLERSRWL
;
A
#
# COMPACT_ATOMS: atom_id res chain seq x y z
N MET A 1 3.11 13.18 2.28
CA MET A 1 2.21 12.12 2.79
C MET A 1 2.17 12.13 4.32
N GLU A 2 1.30 11.35 4.98
CA GLU A 2 1.36 11.26 6.45
C GLU A 2 2.55 10.42 6.90
N PRO A 3 3.34 10.87 7.89
CA PRO A 3 4.41 10.08 8.50
C PRO A 3 3.90 8.74 9.04
N LEU A 4 4.72 7.70 8.87
CA LEU A 4 4.44 6.36 9.38
C LEU A 4 5.59 5.95 10.31
N VAL A 5 5.44 6.17 11.61
CA VAL A 5 6.43 5.75 12.62
C VAL A 5 6.03 4.42 13.22
N CYS A 6 4.79 4.31 13.67
CA CYS A 6 4.21 3.10 14.23
C CYS A 6 2.75 3.00 13.79
N HIS A 7 2.31 1.81 13.41
CA HIS A 7 0.94 1.56 13.00
C HIS A 7 0.40 0.30 13.68
N THR A 8 -0.80 0.41 14.27
CA THR A 8 -1.51 -0.75 14.82
C THR A 8 -2.83 -0.91 14.08
N GLY A 9 -2.96 -1.95 13.28
CA GLY A 9 -4.09 -2.15 12.39
C GLY A 9 -4.73 -3.52 12.46
N LEU A 10 -6.04 -3.57 12.20
CA LEU A 10 -6.76 -4.81 11.94
C LEU A 10 -6.20 -5.46 10.68
N VAL A 11 -5.95 -6.77 10.75
CA VAL A 11 -5.38 -7.54 9.64
C VAL A 11 -6.49 -8.20 8.84
N VAL A 12 -6.43 -8.06 7.51
CA VAL A 12 -7.28 -8.81 6.58
C VAL A 12 -6.41 -9.72 5.70
N PRO A 13 -6.74 -11.02 5.57
CA PRO A 13 -5.97 -11.96 4.76
C PRO A 13 -6.50 -11.99 3.32
N ILE A 14 -5.61 -11.92 2.34
CA ILE A 14 -5.86 -12.35 0.95
C ILE A 14 -4.92 -13.51 0.66
N ASP A 15 -5.42 -14.73 0.86
CA ASP A 15 -4.64 -15.97 0.72
C ASP A 15 -4.47 -16.35 -0.76
N ARG A 16 -3.69 -15.53 -1.48
CA ARG A 16 -3.40 -15.72 -2.91
C ARG A 16 -1.97 -15.32 -3.25
N ASP A 17 -1.36 -16.15 -4.09
CA ASP A 17 -0.12 -15.83 -4.80
C ASP A 17 -0.39 -14.97 -6.03
N ASN A 18 0.61 -14.22 -6.47
CA ASN A 18 0.63 -13.51 -7.75
C ASN A 18 -0.60 -12.58 -7.95
N VAL A 19 -0.99 -11.90 -6.89
CA VAL A 19 -2.03 -10.86 -7.00
C VAL A 19 -1.47 -9.71 -7.84
N ASP A 20 -1.97 -9.58 -9.05
CA ASP A 20 -1.48 -8.60 -10.00
C ASP A 20 -2.15 -7.23 -9.85
N THR A 21 -1.58 -6.22 -10.50
CA THR A 21 -2.08 -4.86 -10.43
C THR A 21 -3.43 -4.67 -11.14
N ASP A 22 -3.81 -5.57 -12.07
CA ASP A 22 -5.14 -5.56 -12.69
C ASP A 22 -6.21 -6.07 -11.71
N ALA A 23 -5.90 -7.07 -10.90
CA ALA A 23 -6.79 -7.52 -9.82
C ALA A 23 -6.93 -6.44 -8.73
N ILE A 24 -5.83 -5.77 -8.34
CA ILE A 24 -5.85 -4.69 -7.34
C ILE A 24 -6.67 -3.51 -7.85
N MET A 25 -6.41 -3.07 -9.08
CA MET A 25 -7.06 -1.92 -9.70
C MET A 25 -7.33 -2.18 -11.18
N PRO A 26 -8.56 -2.65 -11.53
CA PRO A 26 -8.90 -2.99 -12.91
C PRO A 26 -8.84 -1.78 -13.86
N LYS A 27 -8.38 -2.04 -15.08
CA LYS A 27 -8.06 -1.00 -16.10
C LYS A 27 -9.22 -0.07 -16.44
N GLN A 28 -10.48 -0.52 -16.33
CA GLN A 28 -11.65 0.29 -16.64
C GLN A 28 -11.80 1.51 -15.75
N PHE A 29 -11.19 1.51 -14.57
CA PHE A 29 -11.24 2.63 -13.60
C PHE A 29 -10.10 3.65 -13.78
N MET A 30 -9.10 3.36 -14.61
CA MET A 30 -7.94 4.23 -14.83
C MET A 30 -8.17 5.35 -15.86
N LYS A 31 -9.41 5.62 -16.23
CA LYS A 31 -9.77 6.67 -17.20
C LYS A 31 -9.74 8.08 -16.59
N SER A 32 -9.67 8.20 -15.28
CA SER A 32 -9.62 9.49 -14.58
C SER A 32 -8.20 10.03 -14.56
N ILE A 33 -8.05 11.34 -14.78
CA ILE A 33 -6.80 12.10 -14.56
C ILE A 33 -6.59 12.48 -13.09
N ALA A 34 -7.59 12.27 -12.24
CA ALA A 34 -7.49 12.53 -10.80
C ALA A 34 -6.57 11.49 -10.14
N ARG A 35 -5.92 11.90 -9.04
CA ARG A 35 -5.11 11.00 -8.20
C ARG A 35 -5.86 10.47 -6.99
N THR A 36 -7.14 10.81 -6.86
CA THR A 36 -8.02 10.46 -5.72
C THR A 36 -9.32 9.85 -6.22
N GLY A 37 -10.04 9.14 -5.31
CA GLY A 37 -11.32 8.51 -5.62
C GLY A 37 -11.20 7.05 -6.07
N PHE A 38 -10.05 6.40 -5.88
CA PHE A 38 -9.82 5.02 -6.34
C PHE A 38 -10.13 3.95 -5.29
N GLY A 39 -10.19 4.31 -4.00
CA GLY A 39 -10.49 3.35 -2.92
C GLY A 39 -11.73 2.49 -3.15
N PRO A 40 -12.86 3.02 -3.60
CA PRO A 40 -14.06 2.23 -3.90
C PRO A 40 -13.87 1.12 -4.93
N TYR A 41 -12.91 1.27 -5.85
CA TYR A 41 -12.63 0.33 -6.95
C TYR A 41 -11.58 -0.72 -6.62
N LEU A 42 -11.01 -0.67 -5.41
CA LEU A 42 -10.03 -1.65 -4.96
C LEU A 42 -10.60 -3.07 -5.05
N PHE A 43 -9.88 -3.98 -5.73
CA PHE A 43 -10.30 -5.35 -5.96
C PHE A 43 -11.71 -5.49 -6.53
N ASP A 44 -12.12 -4.59 -7.41
CA ASP A 44 -13.51 -4.48 -7.89
C ASP A 44 -14.07 -5.80 -8.40
N GLU A 45 -13.34 -6.52 -9.25
CA GLU A 45 -13.76 -7.79 -9.83
C GLU A 45 -13.89 -8.94 -8.80
N TRP A 46 -13.24 -8.83 -7.65
CA TRP A 46 -13.35 -9.80 -6.57
C TRP A 46 -14.39 -9.39 -5.53
N ARG A 47 -14.58 -8.08 -5.34
CA ARG A 47 -15.53 -7.53 -4.37
C ARG A 47 -16.97 -7.55 -4.85
N TYR A 48 -17.20 -7.52 -6.15
CA TYR A 48 -18.53 -7.39 -6.71
C TYR A 48 -18.79 -8.47 -7.76
N ARG A 49 -20.07 -8.87 -7.88
CA ARG A 49 -20.54 -9.85 -8.88
C ARG A 49 -20.95 -9.20 -10.20
N ASP A 50 -21.23 -7.90 -10.16
CA ASP A 50 -21.59 -7.09 -11.32
C ASP A 50 -20.35 -6.39 -11.89
N PRO A 51 -20.31 -6.14 -13.20
CA PRO A 51 -19.23 -5.36 -13.80
C PRO A 51 -19.26 -3.91 -13.30
N GLY A 52 -18.08 -3.43 -12.87
CA GLY A 52 -17.88 -2.05 -12.43
C GLY A 52 -17.52 -1.12 -13.58
N TYR A 53 -17.89 0.15 -13.45
CA TYR A 53 -17.40 1.25 -14.26
C TYR A 53 -17.15 2.47 -13.39
N TYR A 54 -16.31 3.40 -13.87
CA TYR A 54 -15.98 4.61 -13.12
C TYR A 54 -17.22 5.46 -12.84
N GLY A 55 -17.46 5.78 -11.56
CA GLY A 55 -18.62 6.55 -11.12
C GLY A 55 -19.90 5.73 -10.88
N LYS A 56 -19.85 4.38 -10.99
CA LYS A 56 -21.01 3.55 -10.65
C LYS A 56 -21.40 3.73 -9.19
N PRO A 57 -22.68 4.08 -8.87
CA PRO A 57 -23.14 4.25 -7.50
C PRO A 57 -22.97 2.99 -6.66
N ALA A 58 -22.62 3.15 -5.39
CA ALA A 58 -22.42 2.02 -4.48
C ALA A 58 -23.70 1.18 -4.28
N GLU A 59 -24.87 1.84 -4.35
CA GLU A 59 -26.20 1.24 -4.20
C GLU A 59 -26.56 0.31 -5.37
N GLU A 60 -25.92 0.48 -6.53
CA GLU A 60 -26.10 -0.36 -7.71
C GLU A 60 -25.15 -1.56 -7.75
N ARG A 61 -24.25 -1.65 -6.77
CA ARG A 61 -23.26 -2.73 -6.72
C ARG A 61 -23.83 -3.96 -6.04
N MET A 62 -23.48 -5.12 -6.55
CA MET A 62 -23.82 -6.42 -5.97
C MET A 62 -22.60 -7.03 -5.25
N PRO A 63 -22.43 -6.82 -3.93
CA PRO A 63 -21.28 -7.32 -3.21
C PRO A 63 -21.15 -8.85 -3.28
N HIS A 64 -19.91 -9.33 -3.46
CA HIS A 64 -19.58 -10.72 -3.25
C HIS A 64 -19.30 -10.95 -1.75
N GLU A 65 -20.29 -11.41 -1.02
CA GLU A 65 -20.26 -11.57 0.45
C GLU A 65 -19.11 -12.46 0.94
N GLY A 66 -18.71 -13.45 0.13
CA GLY A 66 -17.60 -14.34 0.43
C GLY A 66 -16.21 -13.74 0.26
N PHE A 67 -16.09 -12.52 -0.28
CA PHE A 67 -14.78 -11.88 -0.39
C PHE A 67 -14.41 -11.13 0.90
N VAL A 68 -13.20 -11.34 1.38
CA VAL A 68 -12.75 -10.88 2.72
C VAL A 68 -12.98 -9.40 2.99
N LEU A 69 -12.77 -8.50 2.01
CA LEU A 69 -12.98 -7.06 2.20
C LEU A 69 -14.46 -6.66 2.32
N ASN A 70 -15.38 -7.56 2.00
CA ASN A 70 -16.82 -7.34 2.18
C ASN A 70 -17.36 -7.98 3.48
N MET A 71 -16.52 -8.74 4.18
CA MET A 71 -16.90 -9.36 5.45
C MET A 71 -16.85 -8.35 6.60
N PRO A 72 -17.92 -8.17 7.40
CA PRO A 72 -17.95 -7.21 8.51
C PRO A 72 -16.81 -7.35 9.53
N ARG A 73 -16.31 -8.59 9.74
CA ARG A 73 -15.19 -8.85 10.65
C ARG A 73 -13.87 -8.17 10.26
N TYR A 74 -13.71 -7.77 9.00
CA TYR A 74 -12.53 -7.06 8.49
C TYR A 74 -12.79 -5.59 8.14
N ALA A 75 -13.97 -5.08 8.49
CA ALA A 75 -14.28 -3.67 8.25
C ALA A 75 -13.28 -2.76 8.97
N GLY A 76 -12.72 -1.78 8.24
CA GLY A 76 -11.69 -0.88 8.75
C GLY A 76 -10.30 -1.53 8.88
N ALA A 77 -10.06 -2.67 8.24
CA ALA A 77 -8.71 -3.23 8.17
C ALA A 77 -7.74 -2.26 7.50
N SER A 78 -6.56 -2.10 8.09
CA SER A 78 -5.49 -1.23 7.60
C SER A 78 -4.15 -1.94 7.42
N VAL A 79 -4.12 -3.24 7.72
CA VAL A 79 -3.01 -4.15 7.41
C VAL A 79 -3.52 -5.24 6.48
N LEU A 80 -2.96 -5.35 5.30
CA LEU A 80 -3.24 -6.41 4.34
C LEU A 80 -2.18 -7.50 4.48
N LEU A 81 -2.61 -8.74 4.70
CA LEU A 81 -1.75 -9.93 4.72
C LEU A 81 -1.96 -10.74 3.44
N THR A 82 -0.90 -11.05 2.72
CA THR A 82 -0.98 -11.78 1.45
C THR A 82 0.23 -12.69 1.24
N ARG A 83 0.24 -13.43 0.13
CA ARG A 83 1.31 -14.36 -0.18
C ARG A 83 2.37 -13.75 -1.08
N ARG A 84 3.09 -14.58 -1.83
CA ARG A 84 4.22 -14.17 -2.67
C ARG A 84 3.79 -13.37 -3.89
N ASN A 85 4.75 -12.54 -4.38
CA ASN A 85 4.69 -11.81 -5.63
C ASN A 85 3.46 -10.90 -5.75
N PHE A 86 3.12 -10.20 -4.64
CA PHE A 86 2.01 -9.26 -4.62
C PHE A 86 2.34 -8.01 -5.43
N GLY A 87 1.37 -7.50 -6.19
CA GLY A 87 1.54 -6.33 -7.06
C GLY A 87 2.33 -6.60 -8.34
N CYS A 88 2.37 -7.87 -8.79
CA CYS A 88 2.98 -8.23 -10.08
C CYS A 88 2.19 -7.67 -11.27
N GLY A 89 2.68 -7.91 -12.48
CA GLY A 89 2.05 -7.41 -13.71
C GLY A 89 2.52 -6.01 -14.09
N SER A 90 1.63 -5.20 -14.64
CA SER A 90 1.98 -3.87 -15.15
C SER A 90 2.28 -2.88 -14.05
N SER A 91 3.29 -2.01 -14.26
CA SER A 91 3.59 -0.92 -13.33
C SER A 91 2.48 0.13 -13.35
N ARG A 92 1.63 0.12 -12.32
CA ARG A 92 0.49 1.04 -12.19
C ARG A 92 0.47 1.69 -10.83
N GLU A 93 0.63 2.98 -10.80
CA GLU A 93 0.58 3.77 -9.56
C GLU A 93 -0.83 3.81 -8.96
N HIS A 94 -1.86 3.59 -9.79
CA HIS A 94 -3.26 3.50 -9.35
C HIS A 94 -3.51 2.37 -8.34
N ALA A 95 -2.74 1.27 -8.40
CA ALA A 95 -2.89 0.17 -7.46
C ALA A 95 -2.50 0.57 -6.02
N PRO A 96 -1.32 1.16 -5.75
CA PRO A 96 -1.03 1.76 -4.45
C PRO A 96 -2.02 2.86 -4.04
N TRP A 97 -2.48 3.71 -4.96
CA TRP A 97 -3.48 4.74 -4.65
C TRP A 97 -4.79 4.13 -4.16
N ALA A 98 -5.29 3.09 -4.83
CA ALA A 98 -6.51 2.40 -4.44
C ALA A 98 -6.37 1.74 -3.05
N LEU A 99 -5.24 1.08 -2.78
CA LEU A 99 -4.95 0.48 -1.46
C LEU A 99 -4.90 1.54 -0.36
N HIS A 100 -4.16 2.63 -0.57
CA HIS A 100 -4.04 3.71 0.41
C HIS A 100 -5.39 4.38 0.70
N GLN A 101 -6.15 4.71 -0.36
CA GLN A 101 -7.44 5.38 -0.24
C GLN A 101 -8.55 4.48 0.30
N TYR A 102 -8.38 3.17 0.21
CA TYR A 102 -9.25 2.21 0.90
C TYR A 102 -8.97 2.16 2.41
N GLY A 103 -7.76 2.55 2.83
CA GLY A 103 -7.36 2.62 4.24
C GLY A 103 -6.16 1.75 4.60
N PHE A 104 -5.53 1.06 3.65
CA PHE A 104 -4.33 0.28 3.94
C PHE A 104 -3.11 1.17 4.15
N ARG A 105 -2.41 0.93 5.26
CA ARG A 105 -1.16 1.60 5.61
C ARG A 105 0.04 0.65 5.56
N VAL A 106 -0.21 -0.64 5.77
CA VAL A 106 0.82 -1.68 5.77
C VAL A 106 0.34 -2.87 4.93
N LEU A 107 1.24 -3.39 4.11
CA LEU A 107 1.06 -4.64 3.37
C LEU A 107 2.11 -5.63 3.87
N VAL A 108 1.70 -6.83 4.27
CA VAL A 108 2.58 -7.89 4.75
C VAL A 108 2.50 -9.06 3.77
N ALA A 109 3.64 -9.47 3.21
CA ALA A 109 3.68 -10.53 2.20
C ALA A 109 4.99 -11.32 2.25
N GLU A 110 5.01 -12.47 1.58
CA GLU A 110 6.25 -13.23 1.35
C GLU A 110 7.19 -12.47 0.41
N SER A 111 6.63 -11.85 -0.63
CA SER A 111 7.37 -11.01 -1.58
C SER A 111 6.43 -10.08 -2.35
N PHE A 112 7.01 -9.04 -2.93
CA PHE A 112 6.35 -8.06 -3.79
C PHE A 112 7.09 -7.93 -5.10
N ALA A 113 6.40 -7.51 -6.15
CA ALA A 113 7.06 -7.00 -7.36
C ALA A 113 7.82 -5.70 -7.02
N ASP A 114 9.05 -5.55 -7.52
CA ASP A 114 9.96 -4.47 -7.08
C ASP A 114 9.42 -3.06 -7.38
N ILE A 115 8.84 -2.86 -8.55
CA ILE A 115 8.25 -1.56 -8.92
C ILE A 115 7.06 -1.24 -8.00
N PHE A 116 6.21 -2.24 -7.73
CA PHE A 116 5.07 -2.07 -6.84
C PHE A 116 5.50 -1.74 -5.41
N PHE A 117 6.53 -2.42 -4.90
CA PHE A 117 7.12 -2.15 -3.58
C PHE A 117 7.54 -0.68 -3.45
N ASN A 118 8.31 -0.18 -4.42
CA ASN A 118 8.76 1.21 -4.42
C ASN A 118 7.60 2.21 -4.54
N ASN A 119 6.61 1.91 -5.39
CA ASN A 119 5.43 2.75 -5.54
C ASN A 119 4.58 2.79 -4.25
N CYS A 120 4.49 1.69 -3.50
CA CYS A 120 3.85 1.69 -2.19
C CYS A 120 4.52 2.67 -1.23
N CYS A 121 5.85 2.59 -1.08
CA CYS A 121 6.61 3.49 -0.21
C CYS A 121 6.42 4.97 -0.59
N LYS A 122 6.47 5.30 -1.88
CA LYS A 122 6.25 6.67 -2.40
C LYS A 122 4.83 7.19 -2.13
N ASN A 123 3.87 6.30 -1.91
CA ASN A 123 2.47 6.63 -1.64
C ASN A 123 2.07 6.44 -0.16
N GLY A 124 3.03 6.30 0.75
CA GLY A 124 2.76 6.23 2.19
C GLY A 124 2.24 4.88 2.69
N ILE A 125 2.44 3.82 1.93
CA ILE A 125 2.16 2.44 2.34
C ILE A 125 3.49 1.75 2.63
N LEU A 126 3.59 1.07 3.76
CA LEU A 126 4.75 0.26 4.13
C LEU A 126 4.58 -1.19 3.67
N PRO A 127 5.29 -1.68 2.66
CA PRO A 127 5.35 -3.09 2.33
C PRO A 127 6.40 -3.80 3.22
N VAL A 128 5.97 -4.85 3.92
CA VAL A 128 6.78 -5.66 4.84
C VAL A 128 6.92 -7.06 4.28
N ARG A 129 8.14 -7.53 4.13
CA ARG A 129 8.45 -8.90 3.71
C ARG A 129 8.70 -9.77 4.95
N LEU A 130 8.01 -10.91 5.03
CA LEU A 130 8.20 -11.93 6.06
C LEU A 130 8.31 -13.31 5.41
N GLU A 131 8.92 -14.25 6.12
CA GLU A 131 9.10 -15.62 5.62
C GLU A 131 7.77 -16.34 5.37
N ALA A 132 7.73 -17.20 4.35
CA ALA A 132 6.53 -17.94 3.91
C ALA A 132 5.89 -18.75 5.03
N ALA A 133 6.70 -19.40 5.89
CA ALA A 133 6.20 -20.17 7.02
C ALA A 133 5.46 -19.28 8.03
N LEU A 134 5.99 -18.07 8.28
CA LEU A 134 5.37 -17.09 9.16
C LEU A 134 4.08 -16.51 8.57
N ILE A 135 4.09 -16.18 7.28
CA ILE A 135 2.88 -15.73 6.56
C ILE A 135 1.77 -16.77 6.69
N THR A 136 2.09 -18.06 6.46
CA THR A 136 1.11 -19.15 6.59
C THR A 136 0.56 -19.26 8.01
N ARG A 137 1.40 -19.13 9.03
CA ARG A 137 0.97 -19.14 10.44
C ARG A 137 0.07 -17.93 10.75
N LEU A 138 0.44 -16.74 10.29
CA LEU A 138 -0.35 -15.53 10.48
C LEU A 138 -1.71 -15.62 9.77
N MET A 139 -1.80 -16.19 8.56
CA MET A 139 -3.07 -16.44 7.87
C MET A 139 -4.02 -17.25 8.75
N ASN A 140 -3.55 -18.39 9.28
CA ASN A 140 -4.35 -19.26 10.14
C ASN A 140 -4.81 -18.55 11.42
N VAL A 141 -3.93 -17.77 12.05
CA VAL A 141 -4.26 -17.05 13.29
C VAL A 141 -5.28 -15.93 13.03
N VAL A 142 -5.12 -15.18 11.93
CA VAL A 142 -6.03 -14.10 11.55
C VAL A 142 -7.43 -14.66 11.22
N GLU A 143 -7.51 -15.81 10.55
CA GLU A 143 -8.78 -16.47 10.27
C GLU A 143 -9.47 -16.98 11.54
N ALA A 144 -8.69 -17.57 12.46
CA ALA A 144 -9.22 -18.14 13.70
C ALA A 144 -9.60 -17.06 14.73
N THR A 145 -9.00 -15.86 14.67
CA THR A 145 -9.11 -14.81 15.70
C THR A 145 -9.75 -13.54 15.14
N PRO A 146 -11.08 -13.36 15.26
CA PRO A 146 -11.71 -12.10 14.86
C PRO A 146 -11.10 -10.89 15.58
N GLY A 147 -10.84 -9.83 14.81
CA GLY A 147 -10.26 -8.61 15.35
C GLY A 147 -8.74 -8.65 15.56
N TYR A 148 -8.04 -9.65 15.00
CA TYR A 148 -6.58 -9.76 15.12
C TYR A 148 -5.88 -8.52 14.56
N ARG A 149 -4.99 -7.96 15.37
CA ARG A 149 -4.24 -6.75 15.02
C ARG A 149 -2.74 -7.02 15.06
N LEU A 150 -2.02 -6.39 14.15
CA LEU A 150 -0.57 -6.30 14.20
C LEU A 150 -0.17 -4.86 14.51
N ARG A 151 0.90 -4.70 15.31
CA ARG A 151 1.61 -3.45 15.49
C ARG A 151 2.89 -3.50 14.69
N ILE A 152 3.09 -2.52 13.83
CA ILE A 152 4.28 -2.38 13.00
C ILE A 152 5.02 -1.14 13.45
N ASP A 153 6.27 -1.31 13.90
CA ASP A 153 7.17 -0.22 14.26
C ASP A 153 8.23 -0.08 13.17
N LEU A 154 8.13 0.99 12.39
CA LEU A 154 9.05 1.23 11.28
C LEU A 154 10.42 1.68 11.78
N SER A 155 10.49 2.39 12.91
CA SER A 155 11.77 2.83 13.48
C SER A 155 12.61 1.64 13.92
N ALA A 156 11.99 0.69 14.64
CA ALA A 156 12.60 -0.55 15.08
C ALA A 156 12.63 -1.65 14.00
N GLN A 157 11.91 -1.46 12.89
CA GLN A 157 11.72 -2.47 11.83
C GLN A 157 11.19 -3.80 12.38
N THR A 158 10.12 -3.72 13.19
CA THR A 158 9.51 -4.88 13.83
C THR A 158 8.01 -4.95 13.57
N VAL A 159 7.53 -6.18 13.40
CA VAL A 159 6.11 -6.54 13.41
C VAL A 159 5.85 -7.26 14.73
N ILE A 160 4.84 -6.83 15.47
CA ILE A 160 4.54 -7.31 16.82
C ILE A 160 3.11 -7.83 16.84
N ALA A 161 2.96 -9.07 17.29
CA ALA A 161 1.66 -9.73 17.50
C ALA A 161 1.04 -9.36 18.86
N PRO A 162 -0.27 -9.58 19.05
CA PRO A 162 -0.96 -9.27 20.31
C PRO A 162 -0.41 -10.01 21.55
N ASP A 163 0.16 -11.18 21.35
CA ASP A 163 0.79 -12.00 22.39
C ASP A 163 2.22 -11.56 22.77
N GLY A 164 2.77 -10.55 22.06
CA GLY A 164 4.12 -10.03 22.25
C GLY A 164 5.18 -10.70 21.39
N GLU A 165 4.83 -11.73 20.61
CA GLU A 165 5.76 -12.27 19.62
C GLU A 165 6.11 -11.21 18.59
N HIS A 166 7.38 -11.13 18.15
CA HIS A 166 7.81 -10.10 17.22
C HIS A 166 8.80 -10.65 16.19
N TRP A 167 8.79 -10.03 15.01
CA TRP A 167 9.64 -10.39 13.86
C TRP A 167 10.24 -9.13 13.26
N THR A 168 11.47 -9.22 12.82
CA THR A 168 12.15 -8.12 12.13
C THR A 168 11.91 -8.18 10.63
N PHE A 169 11.94 -7.01 10.00
CA PHE A 169 11.92 -6.89 8.54
C PHE A 169 12.97 -5.90 8.05
N GLU A 170 13.34 -6.02 6.79
CA GLU A 170 14.30 -5.13 6.16
C GLU A 170 13.60 -4.15 5.21
N ILE A 171 14.10 -2.91 5.22
CA ILE A 171 13.72 -1.86 4.29
C ILE A 171 14.96 -1.00 4.01
N ALA A 172 15.13 -0.55 2.76
CA ALA A 172 16.22 0.35 2.40
C ALA A 172 16.12 1.67 3.17
N ALA A 173 17.27 2.18 3.66
CA ALA A 173 17.34 3.35 4.52
C ALA A 173 16.63 4.58 3.91
N ALA A 174 16.80 4.83 2.61
CA ALA A 174 16.14 5.92 1.92
C ALA A 174 14.60 5.83 1.94
N LEU A 175 14.04 4.63 1.72
CA LEU A 175 12.60 4.40 1.78
C LEU A 175 12.06 4.50 3.22
N LYS A 176 12.86 4.05 4.19
CA LYS A 176 12.53 4.19 5.62
C LYS A 176 12.40 5.67 6.01
N THR A 177 13.40 6.49 5.67
CA THR A 177 13.38 7.94 5.92
C THR A 177 12.15 8.59 5.29
N LEU A 178 11.89 8.30 4.01
CA LEU A 178 10.75 8.83 3.27
C LEU A 178 9.41 8.55 3.97
N LEU A 179 9.21 7.34 4.47
CA LEU A 179 8.01 6.95 5.20
C LEU A 179 7.94 7.56 6.60
N LEU A 180 9.07 7.59 7.35
CA LEU A 180 9.13 8.15 8.69
C LEU A 180 8.82 9.64 8.71
N GLU A 181 9.33 10.38 7.74
CA GLU A 181 9.17 11.83 7.63
C GLU A 181 7.90 12.24 6.85
N GLY A 182 7.27 11.28 6.17
CA GLY A 182 6.09 11.55 5.35
C GLY A 182 6.38 12.39 4.10
N LEU A 183 7.62 12.37 3.62
CA LEU A 183 8.05 13.11 2.45
C LEU A 183 7.63 12.38 1.16
N ASP A 184 7.36 13.16 0.13
CA ASP A 184 7.37 12.68 -1.25
C ASP A 184 8.72 13.02 -1.92
N GLU A 185 8.92 12.60 -3.17
CA GLU A 185 10.17 12.86 -3.89
C GLU A 185 10.45 14.36 -4.03
N THR A 186 9.41 15.18 -4.16
CA THR A 186 9.53 16.63 -4.23
C THR A 186 9.92 17.21 -2.87
N GLY A 187 9.26 16.76 -1.79
CA GLY A 187 9.59 17.18 -0.42
C GLY A 187 11.02 16.87 -0.04
N ALA A 188 11.53 15.69 -0.42
CA ALA A 188 12.93 15.32 -0.18
C ALA A 188 13.92 16.25 -0.92
N THR A 189 13.59 16.72 -2.13
CA THR A 189 14.44 17.67 -2.86
C THR A 189 14.41 19.07 -2.26
N LEU A 190 13.33 19.46 -1.57
CA LEU A 190 13.22 20.77 -0.93
C LEU A 190 14.20 20.96 0.25
N GLU A 191 14.74 19.89 0.81
CA GLU A 191 15.84 19.98 1.78
C GLU A 191 17.09 20.64 1.18
N PHE A 192 17.25 20.56 -0.14
CA PHE A 192 18.34 21.18 -0.90
C PHE A 192 17.93 22.46 -1.59
N ALA A 193 16.82 23.11 -1.17
CA ALA A 193 16.25 24.28 -1.86
C ALA A 193 17.26 25.42 -2.08
N ASP A 194 18.12 25.70 -1.11
CA ASP A 194 19.12 26.77 -1.23
C ASP A 194 20.22 26.40 -2.24
N ALA A 195 20.66 25.16 -2.27
CA ALA A 195 21.63 24.68 -3.25
C ALA A 195 21.02 24.69 -4.67
N ILE A 196 19.75 24.32 -4.80
CA ILE A 196 19.01 24.36 -6.08
C ILE A 196 18.92 25.82 -6.56
N ARG A 197 18.50 26.77 -5.73
CA ARG A 197 18.40 28.19 -6.09
C ARG A 197 19.75 28.76 -6.50
N ALA A 198 20.82 28.42 -5.78
CA ALA A 198 22.15 28.84 -6.14
C ALA A 198 22.62 28.33 -7.50
N PHE A 199 22.32 27.05 -7.78
CA PHE A 199 22.59 26.45 -9.09
C PHE A 199 21.78 27.11 -10.20
N GLU A 200 20.46 27.30 -10.01
CA GLU A 200 19.57 27.94 -10.98
C GLU A 200 20.04 29.36 -11.33
N ALA A 201 20.42 30.17 -10.34
CA ALA A 201 20.95 31.53 -10.56
C ALA A 201 22.19 31.52 -11.46
N GLN A 202 23.17 30.64 -11.19
CA GLN A 202 24.34 30.48 -12.05
C GLN A 202 24.02 29.92 -13.43
N HIS A 203 23.05 28.98 -13.51
CA HIS A 203 22.69 28.37 -14.77
C HIS A 203 21.99 29.35 -15.69
N LEU A 204 21.05 30.16 -15.18
CA LEU A 204 20.39 31.23 -15.94
C LEU A 204 21.32 32.30 -16.45
N GLU A 205 22.36 32.67 -15.69
CA GLU A 205 23.39 33.60 -16.14
C GLU A 205 24.20 33.07 -17.33
N ARG A 206 24.49 31.74 -17.35
CA ARG A 206 25.26 31.07 -18.41
C ARG A 206 24.41 30.70 -19.63
N SER A 207 23.15 30.47 -19.43
CA SER A 207 22.21 29.91 -20.40
C SER A 207 21.05 30.88 -20.66
N ARG A 208 21.37 32.08 -21.14
CA ARG A 208 20.39 33.17 -21.37
C ARG A 208 19.28 32.87 -22.43
N TRP A 209 19.36 31.72 -23.08
CA TRP A 209 18.33 31.27 -24.06
C TRP A 209 17.20 30.42 -23.44
N LEU A 210 17.26 30.12 -22.16
CA LEU A 210 16.21 29.49 -21.35
C LEU A 210 15.35 30.55 -20.67
#